data_776c597964bcbee50a73678bb2c52895
#
_entry.id   776c597964bcbee50a73678bb2c52895
#
_cell.length_a   1.000
_cell.length_b   1.000
_cell.length_c   1.000
_cell.angle_alpha   90.00
_cell.angle_beta   90.00
_cell.angle_gamma   90.00
#
_symmetry.space_group_name_H-M   'P 1'
#
loop_
_entity.id
_entity.type
_entity.pdbx_description
1 polymer ?
#
loop_
_entity_poly.entity_id
_entity_poly.type
_entity_poly.pdbx_seq_one_letter_code
_entity_poly.pdbx_strand_id
1 'polypeptide(L)'
;MIVKRLCCLYAVSLIAVNCLSLNAFAWGTENHRDIVTNAFDLLKEDHKDDVYNFYKHNYQSYINLVKGSQSPDWEESIPGTHYYVCNGKASNYGKYYKNANGNYSRSARTRFEEHYSTAINQYKNGNVSGSFESLGKAIHYLCDIGCPPHSAGIRYPLIGENKHAEFETFGDRNCKKYMVSSASKLYDHILYSNFETILNELGKKTCIYAPAIKEASYFSFNLALEKNIPLSQQYTAAILNKFFIEANNSLTRYAKNNGVYYINIANTDMYLDSYYDTLKVCKKSKNNCQKFILRLNSDGSYHISPIYNKSIALAVDSTDTIVMKNYSAYDESQKFKIIYCSDGTTRIVSAKSKYDYILGKSLTKTVTAQDFNPGYKTQSLTLTRIG
;
A
#
# COMPACT_ATOMS: atom_id res chain seq x y z
N MET A 1 -33.31 47.46 -23.41
CA MET A 1 -32.30 46.48 -23.94
C MET A 1 -31.05 46.41 -23.07
N ILE A 2 -30.59 47.49 -22.48
CA ILE A 2 -29.37 47.54 -21.62
C ILE A 2 -29.54 46.76 -20.29
N VAL A 3 -30.70 46.84 -19.63
CA VAL A 3 -30.96 46.16 -18.34
C VAL A 3 -30.94 44.63 -18.46
N LYS A 4 -31.46 44.09 -19.58
CA LYS A 4 -31.40 42.64 -19.83
C LYS A 4 -29.96 42.12 -20.05
N ARG A 5 -29.07 42.92 -20.63
CA ARG A 5 -27.66 42.57 -20.82
C ARG A 5 -26.85 42.62 -19.51
N LEU A 6 -27.18 43.52 -18.57
CA LEU A 6 -26.55 43.58 -17.27
C LEU A 6 -26.98 42.36 -16.39
N CYS A 7 -28.25 41.95 -16.43
CA CYS A 7 -28.69 40.76 -15.69
C CYS A 7 -28.08 39.48 -16.21
N CYS A 8 -27.86 39.34 -17.53
CA CYS A 8 -27.14 38.20 -18.10
C CYS A 8 -25.66 38.15 -17.71
N LEU A 9 -24.97 39.29 -17.68
CA LEU A 9 -23.59 39.39 -17.25
C LEU A 9 -23.43 39.08 -15.75
N TYR A 10 -24.36 39.52 -14.91
CA TYR A 10 -24.37 39.18 -13.48
C TYR A 10 -24.69 37.71 -13.23
N ALA A 11 -25.60 37.08 -13.97
CA ALA A 11 -25.89 35.68 -13.91
C ALA A 11 -24.73 34.79 -14.39
N VAL A 12 -24.04 35.22 -15.47
CA VAL A 12 -22.85 34.51 -15.97
C VAL A 12 -21.68 34.65 -15.01
N SER A 13 -21.47 35.79 -14.36
CA SER A 13 -20.43 35.94 -13.33
C SER A 13 -20.74 35.17 -12.06
N LEU A 14 -22.01 35.07 -11.65
CA LEU A 14 -22.42 34.24 -10.53
C LEU A 14 -22.30 32.73 -10.83
N ILE A 15 -22.55 32.31 -12.06
CA ILE A 15 -22.36 30.92 -12.51
C ILE A 15 -20.86 30.61 -12.63
N ALA A 16 -20.05 31.51 -13.15
CA ALA A 16 -18.60 31.36 -13.24
C ALA A 16 -17.92 31.32 -11.86
N VAL A 17 -18.42 32.06 -10.86
CA VAL A 17 -17.93 32.02 -9.49
C VAL A 17 -18.35 30.71 -8.77
N ASN A 18 -19.52 30.15 -9.13
CA ASN A 18 -19.94 28.84 -8.59
C ASN A 18 -19.29 27.63 -9.30
N CYS A 19 -18.66 27.83 -10.47
CA CYS A 19 -17.89 26.79 -11.16
C CYS A 19 -16.42 26.73 -10.74
N LEU A 20 -15.94 27.68 -9.96
CA LEU A 20 -14.70 27.56 -9.20
C LEU A 20 -15.06 26.79 -7.92
N SER A 21 -15.32 25.49 -8.04
CA SER A 21 -15.23 24.59 -6.89
C SER A 21 -13.80 24.74 -6.37
N LEU A 22 -13.64 25.53 -5.30
CA LEU A 22 -12.43 25.50 -4.50
C LEU A 22 -12.36 24.06 -3.94
N ASN A 23 -11.67 23.20 -4.67
CA ASN A 23 -11.38 21.85 -4.20
C ASN A 23 -10.63 22.03 -2.88
N ALA A 24 -11.20 21.51 -1.81
CA ALA A 24 -10.54 21.42 -0.52
C ALA A 24 -9.55 20.27 -0.65
N PHE A 25 -8.30 20.60 -0.97
CA PHE A 25 -7.20 19.64 -0.92
C PHE A 25 -6.73 19.54 0.53
N ALA A 26 -6.39 18.34 0.99
CA ALA A 26 -5.81 18.10 2.31
C ALA A 26 -4.33 18.54 2.35
N TRP A 27 -3.41 17.62 2.30
CA TRP A 27 -2.10 17.95 1.74
C TRP A 27 -2.28 18.14 0.23
N GLY A 28 -1.56 19.05 -0.41
CA GLY A 28 -1.56 19.11 -1.87
C GLY A 28 -1.21 17.75 -2.47
N THR A 29 -1.64 17.49 -3.71
CA THR A 29 -1.49 16.16 -4.35
C THR A 29 -0.05 15.64 -4.37
N GLU A 30 0.93 16.54 -4.44
CA GLU A 30 2.35 16.22 -4.39
C GLU A 30 2.77 15.71 -3.00
N ASN A 31 2.24 16.30 -1.93
CA ASN A 31 2.51 15.84 -0.56
C ASN A 31 1.99 14.42 -0.34
N HIS A 32 0.77 14.10 -0.77
CA HIS A 32 0.21 12.76 -0.66
C HIS A 32 1.10 11.73 -1.35
N ARG A 33 1.54 12.04 -2.57
CA ARG A 33 2.48 11.19 -3.32
C ARG A 33 3.80 11.01 -2.56
N ASP A 34 4.40 12.11 -2.11
CA ASP A 34 5.71 12.09 -1.47
C ASP A 34 5.67 11.37 -0.12
N ILE A 35 4.61 11.56 0.67
CA ILE A 35 4.41 10.82 1.93
C ILE A 35 4.33 9.31 1.68
N VAL A 36 3.56 8.87 0.67
CA VAL A 36 3.44 7.44 0.33
C VAL A 36 4.75 6.87 -0.16
N THR A 37 5.45 7.60 -1.03
CA THR A 37 6.75 7.15 -1.57
C THR A 37 7.78 7.01 -0.46
N ASN A 38 7.86 8.01 0.44
CA ASN A 38 8.78 7.95 1.57
C ASN A 38 8.40 6.86 2.57
N ALA A 39 7.12 6.65 2.82
CA ALA A 39 6.65 5.56 3.68
C ALA A 39 7.06 4.19 3.14
N PHE A 40 7.09 4.04 1.83
CA PHE A 40 7.56 2.84 1.17
C PHE A 40 9.08 2.65 1.34
N ASP A 41 9.87 3.72 1.23
CA ASP A 41 11.31 3.68 1.50
C ASP A 41 11.59 3.32 2.97
N LEU A 42 10.77 3.80 3.93
CA LEU A 42 10.87 3.43 5.34
C LEU A 42 10.70 1.92 5.58
N LEU A 43 9.83 1.24 4.83
CA LEU A 43 9.69 -0.22 4.93
C LEU A 43 11.02 -0.93 4.62
N LYS A 44 11.78 -0.42 3.65
CA LYS A 44 13.09 -0.96 3.30
C LYS A 44 14.14 -0.63 4.37
N GLU A 45 14.21 0.61 4.81
CA GLU A 45 15.17 1.07 5.83
C GLU A 45 14.95 0.38 7.18
N ASP A 46 13.69 0.10 7.55
CA ASP A 46 13.31 -0.61 8.76
C ASP A 46 13.37 -2.15 8.64
N HIS A 47 13.97 -2.67 7.56
CA HIS A 47 14.12 -4.11 7.29
C HIS A 47 12.78 -4.87 7.27
N LYS A 48 11.72 -4.23 6.79
CA LYS A 48 10.43 -4.87 6.47
C LYS A 48 10.46 -5.40 5.02
N ASP A 49 11.49 -6.19 4.70
CA ASP A 49 11.79 -6.63 3.33
C ASP A 49 10.62 -7.37 2.67
N ASP A 50 9.86 -8.14 3.44
CA ASP A 50 8.69 -8.86 2.92
C ASP A 50 7.58 -7.91 2.47
N VAL A 51 7.33 -6.89 3.28
CA VAL A 51 6.31 -5.87 3.00
C VAL A 51 6.77 -5.04 1.80
N TYR A 52 8.02 -4.60 1.81
CA TYR A 52 8.62 -3.86 0.72
C TYR A 52 8.53 -4.65 -0.60
N ASN A 53 8.96 -5.92 -0.59
CA ASN A 53 8.96 -6.79 -1.75
C ASN A 53 7.55 -7.13 -2.24
N PHE A 54 6.58 -7.27 -1.34
CA PHE A 54 5.18 -7.44 -1.70
C PHE A 54 4.68 -6.30 -2.60
N TYR A 55 4.95 -5.05 -2.24
CA TYR A 55 4.57 -3.89 -3.05
C TYR A 55 5.43 -3.75 -4.31
N LYS A 56 6.74 -3.96 -4.22
CA LYS A 56 7.67 -3.87 -5.35
C LYS A 56 7.35 -4.88 -6.46
N HIS A 57 7.06 -6.13 -6.10
CA HIS A 57 6.73 -7.17 -7.08
C HIS A 57 5.35 -6.99 -7.73
N ASN A 58 4.52 -6.16 -7.14
CA ASN A 58 3.24 -5.74 -7.70
C ASN A 58 3.32 -4.31 -8.30
N TYR A 59 4.36 -4.02 -9.08
CA TYR A 59 4.71 -2.66 -9.50
C TYR A 59 3.55 -1.84 -10.08
N GLN A 60 2.72 -2.43 -10.97
CA GLN A 60 1.55 -1.73 -11.52
C GLN A 60 0.53 -1.42 -10.43
N SER A 61 0.37 -2.31 -9.47
CA SER A 61 -0.51 -2.08 -8.32
C SER A 61 0.07 -1.06 -7.36
N TYR A 62 1.40 -0.99 -7.22
CA TYR A 62 2.06 0.09 -6.49
C TYR A 62 1.77 1.46 -7.13
N ILE A 63 1.82 1.57 -8.47
CA ILE A 63 1.41 2.80 -9.16
C ILE A 63 -0.04 3.16 -8.84
N ASN A 64 -0.95 2.18 -8.80
CA ASN A 64 -2.35 2.40 -8.47
C ASN A 64 -2.51 2.85 -7.00
N LEU A 65 -1.71 2.35 -6.07
CA LEU A 65 -1.66 2.83 -4.69
C LEU A 65 -1.28 4.30 -4.62
N VAL A 66 -0.22 4.71 -5.32
CA VAL A 66 0.22 6.10 -5.38
C VAL A 66 -0.86 6.99 -6.01
N LYS A 67 -1.48 6.58 -7.13
CA LYS A 67 -2.61 7.29 -7.73
C LYS A 67 -3.80 7.39 -6.77
N GLY A 68 -4.15 6.31 -6.10
CA GLY A 68 -5.22 6.28 -5.12
C GLY A 68 -4.98 7.25 -3.95
N SER A 69 -3.72 7.48 -3.56
CA SER A 69 -3.40 8.45 -2.51
C SER A 69 -3.57 9.92 -2.95
N GLN A 70 -3.73 10.17 -4.24
CA GLN A 70 -3.94 11.51 -4.79
C GLN A 70 -5.39 11.75 -5.21
N SER A 71 -6.11 10.69 -5.64
CA SER A 71 -7.38 10.83 -6.36
C SER A 71 -8.59 11.33 -5.57
N PRO A 72 -8.74 11.12 -4.24
CA PRO A 72 -9.91 11.60 -3.50
C PRO A 72 -10.17 13.10 -3.58
N ASP A 73 -9.13 13.91 -3.72
CA ASP A 73 -9.25 15.36 -3.84
C ASP A 73 -10.16 15.80 -4.99
N TRP A 74 -10.17 15.07 -6.11
CA TRP A 74 -11.01 15.38 -7.26
C TRP A 74 -12.12 14.38 -7.54
N GLU A 75 -11.98 13.12 -7.11
CA GLU A 75 -13.01 12.10 -7.31
C GLU A 75 -14.08 12.11 -6.20
N GLU A 76 -13.69 12.49 -5.00
CA GLU A 76 -14.50 12.40 -3.79
C GLU A 76 -14.65 13.73 -3.05
N SER A 77 -14.67 14.83 -3.77
CA SER A 77 -14.69 16.22 -3.26
C SER A 77 -15.97 16.61 -2.49
N ILE A 78 -16.50 15.69 -1.67
CA ILE A 78 -17.65 15.97 -0.80
C ILE A 78 -17.18 16.79 0.40
N PRO A 79 -17.70 18.00 0.61
CA PRO A 79 -17.31 18.84 1.74
C PRO A 79 -17.41 18.07 3.07
N GLY A 80 -16.33 18.07 3.84
CA GLY A 80 -16.27 17.47 5.17
C GLY A 80 -15.67 16.08 5.23
N THR A 81 -15.60 15.32 4.12
CA THR A 81 -15.01 13.96 4.12
C THR A 81 -13.51 13.97 4.42
N HIS A 82 -12.81 15.05 4.12
CA HIS A 82 -11.38 15.23 4.39
C HIS A 82 -11.07 15.70 5.81
N TYR A 83 -12.05 16.07 6.64
CA TYR A 83 -11.82 16.60 7.98
C TYR A 83 -12.00 15.54 9.07
N TYR A 84 -11.15 15.62 10.09
CA TYR A 84 -11.22 14.76 11.27
C TYR A 84 -11.82 15.47 12.48
N VAL A 85 -11.44 16.72 12.74
CA VAL A 85 -11.88 17.60 13.83
C VAL A 85 -11.69 16.99 15.23
N CYS A 86 -10.48 17.02 15.74
CA CYS A 86 -10.15 16.44 17.06
C CYS A 86 -10.32 17.38 18.27
N ASN A 87 -10.90 18.58 18.08
CA ASN A 87 -11.00 19.62 19.11
C ASN A 87 -12.08 19.41 20.19
N GLY A 88 -12.43 18.17 20.47
CA GLY A 88 -13.38 17.81 21.53
C GLY A 88 -14.86 18.02 21.23
N LYS A 89 -15.20 18.61 20.08
CA LYS A 89 -16.59 18.82 19.62
C LYS A 89 -17.04 17.84 18.55
N ALA A 90 -16.13 17.01 18.04
CA ALA A 90 -16.49 15.96 17.11
C ALA A 90 -17.12 14.80 17.88
N SER A 91 -18.37 14.45 17.54
CA SER A 91 -19.00 13.27 18.11
C SER A 91 -18.27 12.01 17.65
N ASN A 92 -18.12 11.02 18.55
CA ASN A 92 -17.55 9.72 18.25
C ASN A 92 -16.13 9.76 17.67
N TYR A 93 -15.24 10.54 18.26
CA TYR A 93 -13.80 10.55 17.93
C TYR A 93 -13.52 10.71 16.42
N GLY A 94 -14.02 11.79 15.84
CA GLY A 94 -13.81 12.10 14.42
C GLY A 94 -14.63 11.25 13.44
N LYS A 95 -15.51 10.37 13.90
CA LYS A 95 -16.34 9.51 13.04
C LYS A 95 -17.25 10.29 12.11
N TYR A 96 -17.72 11.45 12.53
CA TYR A 96 -18.59 12.31 11.73
C TYR A 96 -18.08 13.75 11.73
N TYR A 97 -18.18 14.39 10.57
CA TYR A 97 -17.96 15.81 10.43
C TYR A 97 -19.27 16.55 10.53
N LYS A 98 -19.34 17.60 11.35
CA LYS A 98 -20.51 18.45 11.47
C LYS A 98 -20.33 19.67 10.55
N ASN A 99 -21.13 19.77 9.48
CA ASN A 99 -21.07 20.88 8.55
C ASN A 99 -21.58 22.21 9.15
N ALA A 100 -21.52 23.31 8.40
CA ALA A 100 -21.98 24.63 8.86
C ALA A 100 -23.46 24.66 9.25
N ASN A 101 -24.28 23.82 8.62
CA ASN A 101 -25.73 23.72 8.87
C ASN A 101 -26.07 22.78 10.03
N GLY A 102 -25.07 22.25 10.74
CA GLY A 102 -25.26 21.37 11.85
C GLY A 102 -25.51 19.89 11.48
N ASN A 103 -25.53 19.54 10.21
CA ASN A 103 -25.73 18.17 9.75
C ASN A 103 -24.43 17.36 9.84
N TYR A 104 -24.55 16.08 10.25
CA TYR A 104 -23.44 15.16 10.26
C TYR A 104 -23.19 14.57 8.88
N SER A 105 -21.93 14.48 8.49
CA SER A 105 -21.48 13.83 7.27
C SER A 105 -20.31 12.89 7.56
N ARG A 106 -19.91 12.09 6.56
CA ARG A 106 -18.69 11.29 6.64
C ARG A 106 -17.50 12.17 6.92
N SER A 107 -16.51 11.62 7.61
CA SER A 107 -15.24 12.27 7.95
C SER A 107 -14.07 11.53 7.31
N ALA A 108 -12.86 12.07 7.40
CA ALA A 108 -11.63 11.40 6.98
C ALA A 108 -11.50 10.01 7.63
N ARG A 109 -11.88 9.85 8.91
CA ARG A 109 -11.91 8.54 9.57
C ARG A 109 -12.86 7.56 8.87
N THR A 110 -14.10 7.96 8.64
CA THR A 110 -15.09 7.08 8.00
C THR A 110 -14.63 6.64 6.62
N ARG A 111 -14.06 7.57 5.85
CA ARG A 111 -13.55 7.29 4.50
C ARG A 111 -12.33 6.38 4.54
N PHE A 112 -11.41 6.61 5.46
CA PHE A 112 -10.28 5.70 5.68
C PHE A 112 -10.75 4.27 5.95
N GLU A 113 -11.67 4.08 6.91
CA GLU A 113 -12.19 2.76 7.30
C GLU A 113 -12.92 2.06 6.13
N GLU A 114 -13.72 2.80 5.35
CA GLU A 114 -14.43 2.30 4.15
C GLU A 114 -13.45 1.82 3.08
N HIS A 115 -12.47 2.65 2.71
CA HIS A 115 -11.51 2.32 1.66
C HIS A 115 -10.55 1.21 2.09
N TYR A 116 -10.10 1.20 3.33
CA TYR A 116 -9.26 0.11 3.85
C TYR A 116 -10.00 -1.22 3.83
N SER A 117 -11.24 -1.25 4.28
CA SER A 117 -12.10 -2.45 4.23
C SER A 117 -12.33 -2.92 2.79
N THR A 118 -12.58 -1.98 1.87
CA THR A 118 -12.71 -2.27 0.45
C THR A 118 -11.44 -2.87 -0.12
N ALA A 119 -10.27 -2.31 0.22
CA ALA A 119 -8.97 -2.82 -0.20
C ALA A 119 -8.75 -4.28 0.24
N ILE A 120 -9.01 -4.59 1.50
CA ILE A 120 -8.92 -5.97 2.03
C ILE A 120 -9.87 -6.91 1.27
N ASN A 121 -11.12 -6.51 1.04
CA ASN A 121 -12.11 -7.33 0.33
C ASN A 121 -11.73 -7.57 -1.13
N GLN A 122 -11.25 -6.55 -1.83
CA GLN A 122 -10.78 -6.67 -3.21
C GLN A 122 -9.55 -7.57 -3.30
N TYR A 123 -8.62 -7.47 -2.36
CA TYR A 123 -7.45 -8.34 -2.30
C TYR A 123 -7.86 -9.80 -2.11
N LYS A 124 -8.75 -10.09 -1.15
CA LYS A 124 -9.33 -11.43 -0.92
C LYS A 124 -9.94 -12.04 -2.17
N ASN A 125 -10.61 -11.21 -2.97
CA ASN A 125 -11.28 -11.63 -4.20
C ASN A 125 -10.36 -11.64 -5.42
N GLY A 126 -9.05 -11.34 -5.25
CA GLY A 126 -8.03 -11.35 -6.29
C GLY A 126 -7.98 -10.14 -7.19
N ASN A 127 -8.72 -9.09 -6.88
CA ASN A 127 -8.56 -7.80 -7.52
C ASN A 127 -7.44 -7.02 -6.83
N VAL A 128 -6.19 -7.44 -7.05
CA VAL A 128 -5.02 -6.83 -6.40
C VAL A 128 -4.84 -5.38 -6.83
N SER A 129 -5.06 -5.09 -8.12
CA SER A 129 -4.94 -3.74 -8.67
C SER A 129 -5.93 -2.76 -8.02
N GLY A 130 -7.22 -3.11 -7.98
CA GLY A 130 -8.25 -2.31 -7.31
C GLY A 130 -8.03 -2.22 -5.80
N SER A 131 -7.51 -3.28 -5.19
CA SER A 131 -7.16 -3.30 -3.77
C SER A 131 -6.12 -2.22 -3.43
N PHE A 132 -5.06 -2.10 -4.24
CA PHE A 132 -4.01 -1.11 -4.00
C PHE A 132 -4.50 0.32 -4.26
N GLU A 133 -5.37 0.53 -5.25
CA GLU A 133 -6.04 1.81 -5.47
C GLU A 133 -6.88 2.21 -4.25
N SER A 134 -7.71 1.29 -3.75
CA SER A 134 -8.52 1.53 -2.56
C SER A 134 -7.67 1.75 -1.31
N LEU A 135 -6.55 1.02 -1.16
CA LEU A 135 -5.59 1.26 -0.08
C LEU A 135 -4.97 2.66 -0.19
N GLY A 136 -4.62 3.10 -1.41
CA GLY A 136 -4.15 4.46 -1.67
C GLY A 136 -5.17 5.51 -1.21
N LYS A 137 -6.45 5.33 -1.54
CA LYS A 137 -7.53 6.21 -1.07
C LYS A 137 -7.65 6.21 0.46
N ALA A 138 -7.51 5.06 1.12
CA ALA A 138 -7.46 5.03 2.58
C ALA A 138 -6.27 5.84 3.12
N ILE A 139 -5.09 5.69 2.54
CA ILE A 139 -3.88 6.42 2.94
C ILE A 139 -4.04 7.93 2.71
N HIS A 140 -4.73 8.36 1.65
CA HIS A 140 -5.08 9.77 1.45
C HIS A 140 -5.75 10.34 2.71
N TYR A 141 -6.84 9.71 3.17
CA TYR A 141 -7.57 10.16 4.36
C TYR A 141 -6.76 10.02 5.66
N LEU A 142 -5.83 9.08 5.74
CA LEU A 142 -4.87 9.01 6.84
C LEU A 142 -3.96 10.26 6.86
N CYS A 143 -3.46 10.64 5.69
CA CYS A 143 -2.63 11.84 5.53
C CYS A 143 -3.41 13.12 5.85
N ASP A 144 -4.71 13.17 5.50
CA ASP A 144 -5.60 14.26 5.89
C ASP A 144 -5.68 14.42 7.40
N ILE A 145 -5.83 13.31 8.13
CA ILE A 145 -5.81 13.33 9.60
C ILE A 145 -4.44 13.79 10.12
N GLY A 146 -3.36 13.48 9.37
CA GLY A 146 -2.00 13.96 9.62
C GLY A 146 -1.75 15.43 9.24
N CYS A 147 -2.74 16.11 8.65
CA CYS A 147 -2.67 17.50 8.23
C CYS A 147 -3.33 18.43 9.26
N PRO A 148 -2.61 19.38 9.89
CA PRO A 148 -3.15 20.23 10.96
C PRO A 148 -4.45 20.96 10.61
N PRO A 149 -4.64 21.58 9.44
CA PRO A 149 -5.90 22.19 9.07
C PRO A 149 -7.09 21.21 9.13
N HIS A 150 -6.90 19.98 8.61
CA HIS A 150 -7.96 18.97 8.54
C HIS A 150 -8.25 18.36 9.90
N SER A 151 -7.23 18.04 10.69
CA SER A 151 -7.41 17.50 12.03
C SER A 151 -7.99 18.50 13.01
N ALA A 152 -7.79 19.81 12.81
CA ALA A 152 -8.35 20.89 13.61
C ALA A 152 -9.64 21.48 13.05
N GLY A 153 -10.09 21.08 11.86
CA GLY A 153 -11.29 21.60 11.22
C GLY A 153 -11.18 23.06 10.76
N ILE A 154 -9.99 23.47 10.37
CA ILE A 154 -9.76 24.81 9.76
C ILE A 154 -10.24 24.72 8.31
N ARG A 155 -11.36 25.40 8.00
CA ARG A 155 -12.01 25.34 6.70
C ARG A 155 -11.40 26.34 5.72
N TYR A 156 -11.60 26.08 4.44
CA TYR A 156 -11.40 27.07 3.39
C TYR A 156 -12.41 28.20 3.56
N PRO A 157 -11.99 29.45 3.68
CA PRO A 157 -12.92 30.57 3.68
C PRO A 157 -13.48 30.81 2.28
N LEU A 158 -14.76 31.20 2.21
CA LEU A 158 -15.39 31.59 0.95
C LEU A 158 -14.85 32.93 0.42
N ILE A 159 -14.36 33.80 1.30
CA ILE A 159 -13.82 35.13 1.00
C ILE A 159 -12.68 35.43 1.99
N GLY A 160 -11.61 36.05 1.52
CA GLY A 160 -10.48 36.47 2.35
C GLY A 160 -9.26 35.55 2.27
N GLU A 161 -8.32 35.70 3.21
CA GLU A 161 -7.09 34.93 3.25
C GLU A 161 -7.36 33.43 3.50
N ASN A 162 -6.84 32.60 2.62
CA ASN A 162 -6.98 31.16 2.71
C ASN A 162 -5.71 30.52 3.30
N LYS A 163 -5.52 30.67 4.59
CA LYS A 163 -4.35 30.12 5.33
C LYS A 163 -4.25 28.62 5.26
N HIS A 164 -5.35 27.94 5.05
CA HIS A 164 -5.40 26.49 4.78
C HIS A 164 -4.67 26.18 3.47
N ALA A 165 -5.11 26.76 2.34
CA ALA A 165 -4.49 26.57 1.04
C ALA A 165 -3.03 27.07 0.98
N GLU A 166 -2.73 28.15 1.69
CA GLU A 166 -1.35 28.65 1.82
C GLU A 166 -0.44 27.61 2.48
N PHE A 167 -0.90 26.99 3.57
CA PHE A 167 -0.15 25.94 4.26
C PHE A 167 0.06 24.71 3.36
N GLU A 168 -0.96 24.26 2.66
CA GLU A 168 -0.86 23.11 1.76
C GLU A 168 0.09 23.37 0.59
N THR A 169 -0.03 24.53 -0.04
CA THR A 169 0.90 24.97 -1.09
C THR A 169 2.33 25.09 -0.57
N PHE A 170 2.49 25.55 0.66
CA PHE A 170 3.80 25.61 1.31
C PHE A 170 4.34 24.20 1.56
N GLY A 171 3.47 23.27 1.97
CA GLY A 171 3.78 21.86 2.15
C GLY A 171 4.30 21.19 0.88
N ASP A 172 3.60 21.37 -0.24
CA ASP A 172 3.99 20.80 -1.55
C ASP A 172 5.42 21.18 -1.97
N ARG A 173 5.82 22.40 -1.63
CA ARG A 173 7.17 22.89 -1.93
C ARG A 173 8.25 22.41 -0.98
N ASN A 174 7.89 21.99 0.22
CA ASN A 174 8.83 21.76 1.31
C ASN A 174 8.80 20.34 1.91
N CYS A 175 7.84 19.49 1.57
CA CYS A 175 7.64 18.14 2.13
C CYS A 175 8.93 17.32 2.16
N LYS A 176 9.69 17.33 1.06
CA LYS A 176 10.94 16.56 0.90
C LYS A 176 12.05 16.95 1.88
N LYS A 177 11.94 18.09 2.57
CA LYS A 177 12.90 18.50 3.59
C LYS A 177 12.73 17.74 4.91
N TYR A 178 11.58 17.11 5.10
CA TYR A 178 11.16 16.52 6.37
C TYR A 178 11.00 15.00 6.25
N MET A 179 11.99 14.36 5.59
CA MET A 179 12.06 12.90 5.49
C MET A 179 12.45 12.31 6.84
N VAL A 180 11.82 11.22 7.22
CA VAL A 180 12.19 10.46 8.42
C VAL A 180 12.91 9.18 8.05
N SER A 181 13.76 8.69 8.95
CA SER A 181 14.62 7.53 8.71
C SER A 181 14.06 6.22 9.26
N SER A 182 12.99 6.24 10.07
CA SER A 182 12.41 5.02 10.66
C SER A 182 10.98 5.22 11.14
N ALA A 183 10.16 4.16 11.01
CA ALA A 183 8.84 4.00 11.61
C ALA A 183 8.80 2.85 12.63
N SER A 184 9.95 2.26 12.99
CA SER A 184 10.08 1.00 13.74
C SER A 184 9.24 0.93 15.02
N LYS A 185 9.07 2.05 15.72
CA LYS A 185 8.28 2.13 16.96
C LYS A 185 6.75 2.04 16.75
N LEU A 186 6.26 2.18 15.52
CA LEU A 186 4.82 2.21 15.23
C LEU A 186 4.28 0.90 14.65
N TYR A 187 5.10 0.04 14.08
CA TYR A 187 4.61 -1.15 13.39
C TYR A 187 3.76 -2.05 14.28
N ASP A 188 4.28 -2.46 15.43
CA ASP A 188 3.56 -3.34 16.34
C ASP A 188 2.37 -2.62 16.99
N HIS A 189 2.56 -1.36 17.39
CA HIS A 189 1.48 -0.56 17.95
C HIS A 189 0.29 -0.47 17.00
N ILE A 190 0.52 -0.12 15.74
CA ILE A 190 -0.54 0.00 14.73
C ILE A 190 -1.11 -1.36 14.33
N LEU A 191 -0.27 -2.40 14.24
CA LEU A 191 -0.73 -3.74 13.90
C LEU A 191 -1.81 -4.25 14.87
N TYR A 192 -1.59 -4.07 16.18
CA TYR A 192 -2.48 -4.58 17.22
C TYR A 192 -3.56 -3.59 17.68
N SER A 193 -3.55 -2.36 17.19
CA SER A 193 -4.56 -1.35 17.53
C SER A 193 -5.72 -1.36 16.53
N ASN A 194 -6.91 -0.98 17.01
CA ASN A 194 -8.04 -0.68 16.14
C ASN A 194 -7.90 0.71 15.49
N PHE A 195 -8.61 0.96 14.40
CA PHE A 195 -8.51 2.22 13.65
C PHE A 195 -8.95 3.44 14.46
N GLU A 196 -9.92 3.28 15.35
CA GLU A 196 -10.33 4.38 16.23
C GLU A 196 -9.16 4.90 17.07
N THR A 197 -8.41 3.99 17.69
CA THR A 197 -7.22 4.33 18.48
C THR A 197 -6.15 4.98 17.60
N ILE A 198 -5.81 4.35 16.47
CA ILE A 198 -4.77 4.81 15.55
C ILE A 198 -5.05 6.24 15.06
N LEU A 199 -6.25 6.46 14.52
CA LEU A 199 -6.61 7.73 13.90
C LEU A 199 -6.83 8.83 14.93
N ASN A 200 -7.34 8.47 16.12
CA ASN A 200 -7.49 9.42 17.21
C ASN A 200 -6.13 9.88 17.76
N GLU A 201 -5.17 8.99 17.89
CA GLU A 201 -3.81 9.36 18.29
C GLU A 201 -3.12 10.27 17.25
N LEU A 202 -3.22 9.91 15.96
CA LEU A 202 -2.70 10.73 14.89
C LEU A 202 -3.34 12.13 14.91
N GLY A 203 -4.66 12.21 14.90
CA GLY A 203 -5.38 13.48 14.92
C GLY A 203 -5.05 14.36 16.12
N LYS A 204 -4.92 13.77 17.33
CA LYS A 204 -4.52 14.50 18.56
C LYS A 204 -3.10 15.06 18.46
N LYS A 205 -2.16 14.28 17.92
CA LYS A 205 -0.77 14.72 17.73
C LYS A 205 -0.65 15.85 16.69
N THR A 206 -1.59 15.91 15.77
CA THR A 206 -1.57 16.84 14.63
C THR A 206 -2.32 18.13 14.93
N CYS A 207 -3.54 18.05 15.50
CA CYS A 207 -4.39 19.24 15.69
C CYS A 207 -3.80 20.29 16.65
N ILE A 208 -2.80 19.94 17.47
CA ILE A 208 -2.11 20.89 18.34
C ILE A 208 -1.32 21.96 17.55
N TYR A 209 -1.05 21.73 16.26
CA TYR A 209 -0.38 22.69 15.37
C TYR A 209 -1.34 23.66 14.67
N ALA A 210 -2.64 23.60 14.95
CA ALA A 210 -3.62 24.54 14.42
C ALA A 210 -3.29 26.03 14.66
N PRO A 211 -2.73 26.44 15.83
CA PRO A 211 -2.29 27.82 16.01
C PRO A 211 -1.24 28.26 15.00
N ALA A 212 -0.29 27.39 14.65
CA ALA A 212 0.74 27.67 13.65
C ALA A 212 0.15 27.96 12.26
N ILE A 213 -0.95 27.25 11.88
CA ILE A 213 -1.65 27.51 10.62
C ILE A 213 -2.36 28.86 10.62
N LYS A 214 -2.94 29.24 11.78
CA LYS A 214 -3.64 30.53 11.94
C LYS A 214 -2.66 31.71 11.93
N GLU A 215 -1.46 31.52 12.45
CA GLU A 215 -0.39 32.51 12.42
C GLU A 215 0.09 32.77 11.00
N ALA A 216 0.17 31.72 10.16
CA ALA A 216 0.51 31.76 8.74
C ALA A 216 1.86 32.43 8.43
N SER A 217 2.86 32.27 9.32
CA SER A 217 4.23 32.72 9.07
C SER A 217 5.06 31.58 8.46
N TYR A 218 6.14 31.95 7.77
CA TYR A 218 7.11 30.97 7.26
C TYR A 218 7.64 30.06 8.38
N PHE A 219 7.93 30.62 9.55
CA PHE A 219 8.43 29.89 10.70
C PHE A 219 7.38 28.92 11.25
N SER A 220 6.13 29.38 11.43
CA SER A 220 5.06 28.57 11.98
C SER A 220 4.67 27.42 11.03
N PHE A 221 4.66 27.65 9.71
CA PHE A 221 4.43 26.61 8.72
C PHE A 221 5.55 25.56 8.72
N ASN A 222 6.83 25.97 8.77
CA ASN A 222 7.94 25.03 8.88
C ASN A 222 7.84 24.17 10.15
N LEU A 223 7.51 24.76 11.29
CA LEU A 223 7.33 24.02 12.54
C LEU A 223 6.22 22.97 12.41
N ALA A 224 5.10 23.31 11.79
CA ALA A 224 4.01 22.38 11.56
C ALA A 224 4.43 21.24 10.59
N LEU A 225 5.12 21.55 9.50
CA LEU A 225 5.61 20.54 8.54
C LEU A 225 6.63 19.60 9.19
N GLU A 226 7.63 20.14 9.90
CA GLU A 226 8.67 19.37 10.59
C GLU A 226 8.11 18.28 11.50
N LYS A 227 6.97 18.52 12.10
CA LYS A 227 6.33 17.57 13.03
C LYS A 227 5.34 16.63 12.34
N ASN A 228 4.58 17.12 11.37
CA ASN A 228 3.45 16.36 10.83
C ASN A 228 3.78 15.57 9.56
N ILE A 229 4.72 16.00 8.73
CA ILE A 229 5.17 15.21 7.58
C ILE A 229 5.84 13.90 8.03
N PRO A 230 6.85 13.90 8.94
CA PRO A 230 7.42 12.67 9.48
C PRO A 230 6.38 11.75 10.11
N LEU A 231 5.45 12.32 10.86
CA LEU A 231 4.39 11.57 11.52
C LEU A 231 3.49 10.86 10.50
N SER A 232 3.07 11.58 9.44
CA SER A 232 2.25 11.01 8.37
C SER A 232 2.98 9.89 7.63
N GLN A 233 4.28 10.05 7.34
CA GLN A 233 5.11 9.01 6.71
C GLN A 233 5.20 7.75 7.57
N GLN A 234 5.45 7.91 8.88
CA GLN A 234 5.56 6.79 9.82
C GLN A 234 4.24 6.02 9.97
N TYR A 235 3.12 6.73 10.11
CA TYR A 235 1.80 6.10 10.18
C TYR A 235 1.45 5.41 8.88
N THR A 236 1.77 6.00 7.74
CA THR A 236 1.57 5.39 6.41
C THR A 236 2.37 4.10 6.27
N ALA A 237 3.66 4.09 6.61
CA ALA A 237 4.49 2.88 6.56
C ALA A 237 3.91 1.76 7.45
N ALA A 238 3.46 2.11 8.66
CA ALA A 238 2.88 1.15 9.58
C ALA A 238 1.50 0.63 9.12
N ILE A 239 0.67 1.45 8.47
CA ILE A 239 -0.59 1.02 7.83
C ILE A 239 -0.32 0.11 6.63
N LEU A 240 0.69 0.38 5.81
CA LEU A 240 1.11 -0.50 4.72
C LEU A 240 1.53 -1.89 5.25
N ASN A 241 2.29 -1.91 6.35
CA ASN A 241 2.65 -3.16 7.03
C ASN A 241 1.42 -3.89 7.59
N LYS A 242 0.50 -3.18 8.25
CA LYS A 242 -0.75 -3.76 8.77
C LYS A 242 -1.59 -4.36 7.64
N PHE A 243 -1.76 -3.63 6.54
CA PHE A 243 -2.49 -4.12 5.37
C PHE A 243 -1.86 -5.40 4.80
N PHE A 244 -0.53 -5.43 4.64
CA PHE A 244 0.18 -6.62 4.18
C PHE A 244 -0.14 -7.84 5.06
N ILE A 245 -0.05 -7.70 6.37
CA ILE A 245 -0.29 -8.79 7.31
C ILE A 245 -1.77 -9.22 7.27
N GLU A 246 -2.72 -8.30 7.30
CA GLU A 246 -4.15 -8.59 7.30
C GLU A 246 -4.63 -9.16 5.95
N ALA A 247 -4.19 -8.59 4.86
CA ALA A 247 -4.46 -9.11 3.52
C ALA A 247 -3.94 -10.54 3.38
N ASN A 248 -2.75 -10.77 3.88
CA ASN A 248 -2.12 -12.06 3.84
C ASN A 248 -2.80 -13.09 4.74
N ASN A 249 -3.16 -12.75 5.96
CA ASN A 249 -3.89 -13.65 6.87
C ASN A 249 -5.31 -13.97 6.37
N SER A 250 -5.87 -13.13 5.53
CA SER A 250 -7.24 -13.28 5.03
C SER A 250 -7.36 -14.12 3.76
N LEU A 251 -6.22 -14.49 3.12
CA LEU A 251 -6.25 -15.17 1.84
C LEU A 251 -6.47 -16.67 2.00
N THR A 252 -7.60 -17.11 1.49
CA THR A 252 -7.82 -18.51 1.06
C THR A 252 -6.93 -18.90 -0.15
N ARG A 253 -6.19 -17.96 -0.73
CA ARG A 253 -5.32 -18.12 -1.91
C ARG A 253 -3.88 -18.51 -1.59
N TYR A 254 -3.43 -18.38 -0.33
CA TYR A 254 -2.13 -18.89 0.02
C TYR A 254 -2.03 -20.36 -0.34
N ALA A 255 -0.90 -20.71 -0.86
CA ALA A 255 -0.52 -22.08 -0.92
C ALA A 255 -0.80 -22.69 0.46
N LYS A 256 -1.81 -23.55 0.55
CA LYS A 256 -2.18 -24.16 1.84
C LYS A 256 -0.98 -24.92 2.36
N ASN A 257 -0.73 -24.81 3.65
CA ASN A 257 0.26 -25.65 4.31
C ASN A 257 0.02 -27.12 3.95
N ASN A 258 1.07 -27.79 3.48
CA ASN A 258 1.03 -29.15 2.95
C ASN A 258 0.14 -29.35 1.71
N GLY A 259 -0.26 -28.27 1.02
CA GLY A 259 -0.94 -28.36 -0.26
C GLY A 259 0.00 -28.86 -1.36
N VAL A 260 -0.54 -29.62 -2.31
CA VAL A 260 0.18 -30.12 -3.49
C VAL A 260 -0.16 -29.29 -4.71
N TYR A 261 0.86 -28.86 -5.45
CA TYR A 261 0.72 -27.95 -6.56
C TYR A 261 1.53 -28.35 -7.78
N TYR A 262 1.00 -28.05 -8.96
CA TYR A 262 1.81 -27.81 -10.13
C TYR A 262 2.33 -26.38 -10.08
N ILE A 263 3.60 -26.17 -10.44
CA ILE A 263 4.22 -24.86 -10.60
C ILE A 263 4.56 -24.71 -12.07
N ASN A 264 3.86 -23.83 -12.78
CA ASN A 264 4.08 -23.64 -14.22
C ASN A 264 4.44 -22.18 -14.54
N ILE A 265 5.15 -21.96 -15.65
CA ILE A 265 5.39 -20.63 -16.19
C ILE A 265 4.06 -20.13 -16.76
N ALA A 266 3.61 -18.99 -16.28
CA ALA A 266 2.32 -18.42 -16.61
C ALA A 266 2.12 -18.28 -18.14
N ASN A 267 0.91 -18.59 -18.58
CA ASN A 267 0.53 -18.55 -19.99
C ASN A 267 1.34 -19.48 -20.92
N THR A 268 1.90 -20.56 -20.36
CA THR A 268 2.59 -21.61 -21.13
C THR A 268 2.16 -23.00 -20.67
N ASP A 269 2.54 -24.04 -21.44
CA ASP A 269 2.40 -25.45 -21.06
C ASP A 269 3.66 -26.00 -20.35
N MET A 270 4.51 -25.11 -19.83
CA MET A 270 5.80 -25.44 -19.24
C MET A 270 5.73 -25.47 -17.73
N TYR A 271 6.07 -26.59 -17.12
CA TYR A 271 5.97 -26.90 -15.70
C TYR A 271 7.35 -27.15 -15.07
N LEU A 272 7.49 -26.74 -13.82
CA LEU A 272 8.63 -27.13 -13.00
C LEU A 272 8.64 -28.67 -12.85
N ASP A 273 9.81 -29.26 -13.00
CA ASP A 273 9.99 -30.72 -13.00
C ASP A 273 11.30 -31.06 -12.28
N SER A 274 11.20 -31.92 -11.27
CA SER A 274 12.32 -32.34 -10.40
C SER A 274 12.82 -33.75 -10.73
N TYR A 275 12.81 -34.14 -11.98
CA TYR A 275 13.18 -35.48 -12.42
C TYR A 275 14.67 -35.78 -12.13
N TYR A 276 14.92 -36.92 -11.42
CA TYR A 276 16.25 -37.31 -10.92
C TYR A 276 16.98 -36.20 -10.15
N ASP A 277 16.27 -35.52 -9.25
CA ASP A 277 16.80 -34.47 -8.38
C ASP A 277 17.43 -33.28 -9.14
N THR A 278 17.18 -33.22 -10.45
CA THR A 278 17.54 -32.08 -11.28
C THR A 278 16.31 -31.25 -11.58
N LEU A 279 16.35 -29.97 -11.22
CA LEU A 279 15.25 -29.07 -11.47
C LEU A 279 15.32 -28.52 -12.90
N LYS A 280 14.26 -28.68 -13.64
CA LYS A 280 14.13 -28.18 -15.03
C LYS A 280 12.70 -27.74 -15.32
N VAL A 281 12.48 -27.21 -16.50
CA VAL A 281 11.16 -26.82 -17.00
C VAL A 281 10.79 -27.69 -18.19
N CYS A 282 9.68 -28.43 -18.08
CA CYS A 282 9.22 -29.36 -19.12
C CYS A 282 7.74 -29.19 -19.40
N LYS A 283 7.26 -29.70 -20.55
CA LYS A 283 5.83 -29.79 -20.84
C LYS A 283 5.11 -30.59 -19.73
N LYS A 284 3.83 -30.32 -19.55
CA LYS A 284 3.00 -31.02 -18.57
C LYS A 284 3.08 -32.54 -18.76
N SER A 285 3.32 -33.23 -17.66
CA SER A 285 3.27 -34.69 -17.59
C SER A 285 2.37 -35.12 -16.43
N LYS A 286 1.97 -36.39 -16.40
CA LYS A 286 1.22 -36.95 -15.26
C LYS A 286 2.15 -37.37 -14.10
N ASN A 287 3.47 -37.23 -14.26
CA ASN A 287 4.46 -37.69 -13.29
C ASN A 287 4.43 -36.90 -11.99
N ASN A 288 4.74 -37.59 -10.89
CA ASN A 288 4.85 -36.95 -9.58
C ASN A 288 6.05 -35.99 -9.46
N CYS A 289 7.00 -36.03 -10.41
CA CYS A 289 8.13 -35.11 -10.48
C CYS A 289 7.73 -33.64 -10.74
N GLN A 290 6.52 -33.40 -11.28
CA GLN A 290 5.98 -32.05 -11.51
C GLN A 290 5.06 -31.57 -10.39
N LYS A 291 4.86 -32.39 -9.36
CA LYS A 291 3.99 -32.07 -8.23
C LYS A 291 4.84 -31.74 -7.01
N PHE A 292 4.59 -30.59 -6.43
CA PHE A 292 5.34 -30.08 -5.29
C PHE A 292 4.42 -29.87 -4.08
N ILE A 293 4.88 -30.29 -2.92
CA ILE A 293 4.25 -29.97 -1.64
C ILE A 293 4.88 -28.71 -1.09
N LEU A 294 4.05 -27.77 -0.64
CA LEU A 294 4.44 -26.50 -0.04
C LEU A 294 4.19 -26.56 1.47
N ARG A 295 5.26 -26.52 2.27
CA ARG A 295 5.19 -26.50 3.74
C ARG A 295 5.43 -25.08 4.23
N LEU A 296 4.42 -24.52 4.89
CA LEU A 296 4.48 -23.18 5.47
C LEU A 296 5.31 -23.18 6.76
N ASN A 297 6.25 -22.27 6.86
CA ASN A 297 7.04 -21.99 8.05
C ASN A 297 6.37 -20.91 8.92
N SER A 298 6.82 -20.79 10.17
CA SER A 298 6.30 -19.80 11.12
C SER A 298 6.58 -18.34 10.70
N ASP A 299 7.62 -18.12 9.87
CA ASP A 299 8.00 -16.81 9.32
C ASP A 299 7.23 -16.43 8.03
N GLY A 300 6.26 -17.26 7.61
CA GLY A 300 5.48 -17.04 6.38
C GLY A 300 6.16 -17.51 5.10
N SER A 301 7.38 -18.03 5.16
CA SER A 301 8.05 -18.66 4.03
C SER A 301 7.57 -20.09 3.82
N TYR A 302 7.95 -20.69 2.70
CA TYR A 302 7.63 -22.06 2.33
C TYR A 302 8.88 -22.86 2.01
N HIS A 303 8.91 -24.13 2.47
CA HIS A 303 9.74 -25.14 1.85
C HIS A 303 8.96 -25.81 0.71
N ILE A 304 9.62 -26.01 -0.41
CA ILE A 304 9.04 -26.57 -1.64
C ILE A 304 9.73 -27.91 -1.92
N SER A 305 9.03 -29.02 -1.78
CA SER A 305 9.56 -30.38 -1.96
C SER A 305 8.77 -31.12 -3.04
N PRO A 306 9.40 -31.95 -3.86
CA PRO A 306 8.66 -32.82 -4.77
C PRO A 306 7.86 -33.87 -3.99
N ILE A 307 6.68 -34.22 -4.50
CA ILE A 307 5.80 -35.18 -3.81
C ILE A 307 6.39 -36.58 -3.76
N TYR A 308 7.20 -36.97 -4.75
CA TYR A 308 7.80 -38.29 -4.83
C TYR A 308 8.92 -38.48 -3.80
N ASN A 309 9.58 -37.42 -3.36
CA ASN A 309 10.63 -37.45 -2.35
C ASN A 309 10.55 -36.21 -1.43
N LYS A 310 9.93 -36.41 -0.27
CA LYS A 310 9.72 -35.32 0.70
C LYS A 310 10.95 -35.01 1.55
N SER A 311 12.02 -35.83 1.43
CA SER A 311 13.27 -35.61 2.16
C SER A 311 14.23 -34.66 1.43
N ILE A 312 13.86 -34.17 0.26
CA ILE A 312 14.57 -33.13 -0.46
C ILE A 312 13.68 -31.88 -0.65
N ALA A 313 14.31 -30.72 -0.82
CA ALA A 313 13.63 -29.45 -1.07
C ALA A 313 14.40 -28.60 -2.07
N LEU A 314 13.70 -27.69 -2.72
CA LEU A 314 14.32 -26.64 -3.51
C LEU A 314 15.24 -25.81 -2.61
N ALA A 315 16.38 -25.41 -3.13
CA ALA A 315 17.33 -24.50 -2.48
C ALA A 315 18.02 -23.62 -3.51
N VAL A 316 18.41 -22.43 -3.09
CA VAL A 316 19.32 -21.56 -3.88
C VAL A 316 20.74 -21.88 -3.46
N ASP A 317 21.60 -22.30 -4.41
CA ASP A 317 23.00 -22.57 -4.13
C ASP A 317 23.88 -21.31 -4.16
N SER A 318 25.19 -21.46 -4.05
CA SER A 318 26.14 -20.36 -4.05
C SER A 318 26.31 -19.70 -5.43
N THR A 319 25.77 -20.30 -6.49
CA THR A 319 25.83 -19.79 -7.88
C THR A 319 24.46 -19.26 -8.33
N ASP A 320 23.55 -19.02 -7.39
CA ASP A 320 22.18 -18.59 -7.64
C ASP A 320 21.37 -19.58 -8.52
N THR A 321 21.81 -20.83 -8.59
CA THR A 321 21.07 -21.91 -9.24
C THR A 321 20.09 -22.53 -8.25
N ILE A 322 18.88 -22.83 -8.73
CA ILE A 322 17.91 -23.59 -7.94
C ILE A 322 18.22 -25.07 -8.09
N VAL A 323 18.55 -25.68 -6.97
CA VAL A 323 18.93 -27.09 -6.86
C VAL A 323 18.05 -27.83 -5.88
N MET A 324 18.12 -29.17 -5.92
CA MET A 324 17.49 -30.02 -4.92
C MET A 324 18.53 -30.36 -3.85
N LYS A 325 18.21 -30.11 -2.58
CA LYS A 325 19.05 -30.45 -1.42
C LYS A 325 18.26 -31.28 -0.40
N ASN A 326 18.95 -32.01 0.46
CA ASN A 326 18.32 -32.64 1.62
C ASN A 326 17.55 -31.58 2.40
N TYR A 327 16.31 -31.92 2.74
CA TYR A 327 15.44 -30.99 3.47
C TYR A 327 16.02 -30.66 4.85
N SER A 328 16.08 -29.38 5.16
CA SER A 328 16.43 -28.86 6.48
C SER A 328 15.53 -27.68 6.81
N ALA A 329 14.84 -27.77 7.94
CA ALA A 329 13.95 -26.68 8.40
C ALA A 329 14.71 -25.38 8.74
N TYR A 330 16.03 -25.49 8.96
CA TYR A 330 16.89 -24.37 9.36
C TYR A 330 17.75 -23.81 8.22
N ASP A 331 17.70 -24.41 7.02
CA ASP A 331 18.46 -23.92 5.88
C ASP A 331 17.72 -22.78 5.17
N GLU A 332 18.17 -21.55 5.39
CA GLU A 332 17.61 -20.34 4.78
C GLU A 332 17.60 -20.42 3.24
N SER A 333 18.55 -21.15 2.64
CA SER A 333 18.57 -21.33 1.19
C SER A 333 17.38 -22.11 0.64
N GLN A 334 16.64 -22.84 1.50
CA GLN A 334 15.47 -23.62 1.16
C GLN A 334 14.15 -22.89 1.44
N LYS A 335 14.21 -21.67 1.95
CA LYS A 335 13.02 -20.88 2.26
C LYS A 335 12.65 -19.98 1.08
N PHE A 336 11.38 -20.04 0.70
CA PHE A 336 10.83 -19.25 -0.39
C PHE A 336 9.55 -18.53 0.05
N LYS A 337 9.34 -17.33 -0.44
CA LYS A 337 8.10 -16.57 -0.28
C LYS A 337 7.30 -16.58 -1.57
N ILE A 338 5.98 -16.64 -1.43
CA ILE A 338 5.04 -16.66 -2.55
C ILE A 338 4.34 -15.32 -2.59
N ILE A 339 4.53 -14.59 -3.69
CA ILE A 339 3.95 -13.29 -3.93
C ILE A 339 2.92 -13.39 -5.03
N TYR A 340 1.68 -13.01 -4.74
CA TYR A 340 0.59 -12.96 -5.71
C TYR A 340 0.58 -11.61 -6.41
N CYS A 341 0.58 -11.62 -7.75
CA CYS A 341 0.65 -10.43 -8.57
C CYS A 341 -0.74 -9.99 -9.05
N SER A 342 -0.85 -8.71 -9.42
CA SER A 342 -2.10 -8.10 -9.89
C SER A 342 -2.63 -8.69 -11.20
N ASP A 343 -1.76 -9.29 -12.00
CA ASP A 343 -2.10 -9.98 -13.26
C ASP A 343 -2.58 -11.43 -13.05
N GLY A 344 -2.79 -11.85 -11.80
CA GLY A 344 -3.21 -13.20 -11.44
C GLY A 344 -2.07 -14.22 -11.43
N THR A 345 -0.84 -13.80 -11.72
CA THR A 345 0.34 -14.67 -11.63
C THR A 345 0.91 -14.70 -10.21
N THR A 346 1.93 -15.51 -10.03
CA THR A 346 2.62 -15.71 -8.76
C THR A 346 4.12 -15.60 -8.98
N ARG A 347 4.84 -15.10 -7.98
CA ARG A 347 6.31 -15.16 -7.94
C ARG A 347 6.76 -15.96 -6.75
N ILE A 348 7.82 -16.73 -6.92
CA ILE A 348 8.47 -17.48 -5.86
C ILE A 348 9.84 -16.84 -5.63
N VAL A 349 10.03 -16.24 -4.47
CA VAL A 349 11.19 -15.42 -4.11
C VAL A 349 11.99 -16.12 -3.03
N SER A 350 13.33 -16.19 -3.19
CA SER A 350 14.20 -16.72 -2.14
C SER A 350 14.18 -15.86 -0.88
N ALA A 351 14.01 -16.46 0.29
CA ALA A 351 14.07 -15.75 1.55
C ALA A 351 15.51 -15.46 2.02
N LYS A 352 16.52 -16.16 1.46
CA LYS A 352 17.94 -16.04 1.83
C LYS A 352 18.56 -14.72 1.42
N SER A 353 18.05 -14.06 0.39
CA SER A 353 18.77 -13.00 -0.30
C SER A 353 18.32 -11.61 0.15
N LYS A 354 19.30 -10.70 0.31
CA LYS A 354 19.08 -9.24 0.32
C LYS A 354 18.65 -8.71 -1.05
N TYR A 355 18.73 -9.53 -2.08
CA TYR A 355 18.33 -9.24 -3.45
C TYR A 355 17.09 -10.05 -3.79
N ASP A 356 16.24 -9.52 -4.66
CA ASP A 356 14.98 -10.15 -5.07
C ASP A 356 15.23 -11.33 -6.02
N TYR A 357 15.88 -12.37 -5.56
CA TYR A 357 16.06 -13.59 -6.36
C TYR A 357 14.74 -14.31 -6.55
N ILE A 358 14.23 -14.20 -7.76
CA ILE A 358 12.98 -14.80 -8.18
C ILE A 358 13.28 -16.05 -8.98
N LEU A 359 12.55 -17.12 -8.68
CA LEU A 359 12.59 -18.34 -9.44
C LEU A 359 12.16 -18.04 -10.89
N GLY A 360 13.06 -18.21 -11.82
CA GLY A 360 12.85 -17.96 -13.24
C GLY A 360 13.56 -19.00 -14.11
N LYS A 361 13.22 -18.99 -15.39
CA LYS A 361 13.85 -19.88 -16.38
C LYS A 361 14.95 -19.11 -17.12
N SER A 362 16.18 -19.62 -17.10
CA SER A 362 17.23 -19.13 -17.95
C SER A 362 17.04 -19.52 -19.42
N LEU A 363 17.77 -18.92 -20.33
CA LEU A 363 17.78 -19.26 -21.78
C LEU A 363 18.13 -20.74 -22.03
N THR A 364 18.87 -21.37 -21.12
CA THR A 364 19.31 -22.77 -21.18
C THR A 364 18.29 -23.77 -20.61
N LYS A 365 17.08 -23.35 -20.29
CA LYS A 365 16.02 -24.15 -19.61
C LYS A 365 16.34 -24.52 -18.16
N THR A 366 17.47 -24.09 -17.64
CA THR A 366 17.81 -24.24 -16.21
C THR A 366 16.96 -23.29 -15.37
N VAL A 367 16.57 -23.75 -14.20
CA VAL A 367 15.86 -22.90 -13.23
C VAL A 367 16.90 -22.20 -12.38
N THR A 368 16.86 -20.87 -12.35
CA THR A 368 17.80 -20.04 -11.62
C THR A 368 17.04 -19.06 -10.73
N ALA A 369 17.70 -18.59 -9.67
CA ALA A 369 17.31 -17.40 -8.96
C ALA A 369 17.85 -16.18 -9.72
N GLN A 370 16.99 -15.23 -10.04
CA GLN A 370 17.30 -14.07 -10.86
C GLN A 370 16.75 -12.81 -10.22
N ASP A 371 17.40 -11.69 -10.43
CA ASP A 371 16.85 -10.39 -10.07
C ASP A 371 15.48 -10.18 -10.73
N PHE A 372 14.60 -9.52 -9.99
CA PHE A 372 13.30 -9.19 -10.50
C PHE A 372 13.39 -8.27 -11.72
N ASN A 373 12.81 -8.71 -12.82
CA ASN A 373 12.64 -7.90 -14.02
C ASN A 373 11.17 -8.00 -14.49
N PRO A 374 10.40 -6.90 -14.45
CA PRO A 374 8.99 -6.92 -14.83
C PRO A 374 8.75 -7.32 -16.30
N GLY A 375 9.78 -7.20 -17.15
CA GLY A 375 9.73 -7.63 -18.54
C GLY A 375 9.93 -9.14 -18.76
N TYR A 376 10.39 -9.88 -17.75
CA TYR A 376 10.68 -11.31 -17.87
C TYR A 376 9.45 -12.16 -17.55
N LYS A 377 8.70 -12.55 -18.59
CA LYS A 377 7.55 -13.46 -18.46
C LYS A 377 7.90 -14.79 -17.79
N THR A 378 9.16 -15.22 -17.85
CA THR A 378 9.64 -16.47 -17.22
C THR A 378 9.67 -16.40 -15.70
N GLN A 379 9.56 -15.21 -15.10
CA GLN A 379 9.45 -15.02 -13.66
C GLN A 379 8.00 -14.99 -13.16
N SER A 380 7.04 -15.01 -14.08
CA SER A 380 5.62 -15.11 -13.76
C SER A 380 5.19 -16.56 -13.75
N LEU A 381 4.70 -17.04 -12.61
CA LEU A 381 4.32 -18.45 -12.38
C LEU A 381 2.83 -18.56 -12.11
N THR A 382 2.30 -19.76 -12.24
CA THR A 382 0.96 -20.10 -11.77
C THR A 382 1.05 -21.32 -10.86
N LEU A 383 0.40 -21.26 -9.70
CA LEU A 383 0.25 -22.38 -8.78
C LEU A 383 -1.13 -23.02 -8.99
N THR A 384 -1.15 -24.24 -9.51
CA THR A 384 -2.39 -25.00 -9.70
C THR A 384 -2.46 -26.09 -8.63
N ARG A 385 -3.40 -25.96 -7.70
CA ARG A 385 -3.59 -26.94 -6.62
C ARG A 385 -4.17 -28.26 -7.16
N ILE A 386 -3.69 -29.38 -6.59
CA ILE A 386 -4.06 -30.75 -6.96
C ILE A 386 -4.71 -31.48 -5.76
N GLY A 387 -5.51 -30.92 -5.04
CA GLY A 387 -6.11 -31.57 -3.88
C GLY A 387 -5.99 -30.82 -2.58
#